data_53d9589e9e1b9d243f7fe61b27a1e344
#
_entry.id   53d9589e9e1b9d243f7fe61b27a1e344
#
_cell.length_a   1.000
_cell.length_b   1.000
_cell.length_c   1.000
_cell.angle_alpha   90.00
_cell.angle_beta   90.00
_cell.angle_gamma   90.00
#
_symmetry.space_group_name_H-M   'P 1'
#
loop_
_entity.id
_entity.type
_entity.pdbx_description
1 polymer ?
#
loop_
_entity_poly.entity_id
_entity_poly.type
_entity_poly.pdbx_seq_one_letter_code
_entity_poly.pdbx_strand_id
1 'polypeptide(L)'
;WAIPRDEQDLLTVASHQKLAASYAEGWHDDLLTPFRGLTRDQNMRADISLEKLATLKPCFERSPRGTMTAANSTPLTDGASLVLLASEDWAKARGLPILAYWKDGEAAAVDFVGGKEGLLMAPAYAVPRLLARNKLSLQDFDYYEIHEAFAAQVLCTLKAWEDADYCKTRLGLDAPMGSIDRRKMNVKGSSLAAGHPF
;
A
#
# COMPACT_ATOMS: atom_id res chain seq x y z
N TRP A 1 -7.56 -8.77 14.27
CA TRP A 1 -8.29 -8.18 13.15
C TRP A 1 -9.13 -9.20 12.36
N ALA A 2 -8.80 -10.48 12.43
CA ALA A 2 -9.52 -11.58 11.76
C ALA A 2 -9.74 -11.31 10.25
N ILE A 3 -8.66 -11.00 9.55
CA ILE A 3 -8.69 -10.85 8.09
C ILE A 3 -8.64 -12.24 7.46
N PRO A 4 -9.64 -12.64 6.66
CA PRO A 4 -9.68 -13.95 6.05
C PRO A 4 -8.61 -14.11 4.95
N ARG A 5 -8.23 -15.35 4.68
CA ARG A 5 -7.17 -15.69 3.73
C ARG A 5 -7.51 -15.32 2.29
N ASP A 6 -8.74 -15.54 1.89
CA ASP A 6 -9.24 -15.24 0.56
C ASP A 6 -9.22 -13.76 0.23
N GLU A 7 -9.54 -12.88 1.18
CA GLU A 7 -9.39 -11.42 0.97
C GLU A 7 -7.93 -10.99 0.79
N GLN A 8 -7.00 -11.62 1.51
CA GLN A 8 -5.58 -11.37 1.34
C GLN A 8 -5.09 -11.81 -0.04
N ASP A 9 -5.53 -12.98 -0.48
CA ASP A 9 -5.16 -13.52 -1.79
C ASP A 9 -5.79 -12.72 -2.93
N LEU A 10 -7.03 -12.23 -2.79
CA LEU A 10 -7.67 -11.31 -3.74
C LEU A 10 -6.88 -10.00 -3.91
N LEU A 11 -6.43 -9.39 -2.82
CA LEU A 11 -5.60 -8.19 -2.88
C LEU A 11 -4.27 -8.47 -3.59
N THR A 12 -3.67 -9.63 -3.31
CA THR A 12 -2.41 -10.06 -3.95
C THR A 12 -2.58 -10.21 -5.47
N VAL A 13 -3.62 -10.94 -5.90
CA VAL A 13 -3.92 -11.09 -7.33
C VAL A 13 -4.13 -9.74 -8.00
N ALA A 14 -4.90 -8.86 -7.36
CA ALA A 14 -5.16 -7.52 -7.90
C ALA A 14 -3.87 -6.70 -8.05
N SER A 15 -2.95 -6.73 -7.08
CA SER A 15 -1.68 -6.02 -7.15
C SER A 15 -0.85 -6.49 -8.35
N HIS A 16 -0.69 -7.79 -8.54
CA HIS A 16 0.05 -8.35 -9.66
C HIS A 16 -0.59 -8.05 -11.02
N GLN A 17 -1.91 -8.18 -11.13
CA GLN A 17 -2.63 -7.91 -12.36
C GLN A 17 -2.55 -6.43 -12.77
N LYS A 18 -2.69 -5.52 -11.80
CA LYS A 18 -2.54 -4.08 -12.03
C LYS A 18 -1.12 -3.72 -12.48
N LEU A 19 -0.09 -4.29 -11.85
CA LEU A 19 1.29 -4.09 -12.26
C LEU A 19 1.55 -4.65 -13.66
N ALA A 20 1.06 -5.85 -13.98
CA ALA A 20 1.20 -6.43 -15.31
C ALA A 20 0.50 -5.57 -16.39
N ALA A 21 -0.70 -5.07 -16.11
CA ALA A 21 -1.42 -4.16 -17.00
C ALA A 21 -0.66 -2.86 -17.21
N SER A 22 -0.12 -2.25 -16.15
CA SER A 22 0.64 -0.99 -16.25
C SER A 22 1.92 -1.13 -17.09
N TYR A 23 2.59 -2.29 -17.04
CA TYR A 23 3.69 -2.60 -17.95
C TYR A 23 3.23 -2.78 -19.40
N ALA A 24 2.10 -3.44 -19.62
CA ALA A 24 1.54 -3.61 -20.97
C ALA A 24 1.08 -2.29 -21.61
N GLU A 25 0.65 -1.32 -20.80
CA GLU A 25 0.29 0.03 -21.22
C GLU A 25 1.50 0.95 -21.48
N GLY A 26 2.74 0.51 -21.15
CA GLY A 26 3.94 1.33 -21.24
C GLY A 26 4.05 2.42 -20.17
N TRP A 27 3.26 2.33 -19.09
CA TRP A 27 3.22 3.36 -18.04
C TRP A 27 4.58 3.54 -17.32
N HIS A 28 5.40 2.51 -17.32
CA HIS A 28 6.72 2.53 -16.67
C HIS A 28 7.87 2.95 -17.59
N ASP A 29 7.65 3.16 -18.90
CA ASP A 29 8.71 3.28 -19.90
C ASP A 29 9.63 4.50 -19.67
N ASP A 30 9.08 5.60 -19.17
CA ASP A 30 9.84 6.82 -18.83
C ASP A 30 10.23 6.92 -17.34
N LEU A 31 9.76 5.99 -16.51
CA LEU A 31 10.03 5.98 -15.06
C LEU A 31 11.20 5.07 -14.69
N LEU A 32 11.39 3.96 -15.41
CA LEU A 32 12.39 2.96 -15.10
C LEU A 32 13.73 3.29 -15.76
N THR A 33 14.79 3.35 -14.93
CA THR A 33 16.16 3.42 -15.42
C THR A 33 16.74 2.01 -15.47
N PRO A 34 17.12 1.48 -16.65
CA PRO A 34 17.76 0.17 -16.75
C PRO A 34 19.05 0.10 -15.92
N PHE A 35 19.20 -0.98 -15.16
CA PHE A 35 20.38 -1.18 -14.33
C PHE A 35 20.89 -2.61 -14.43
N ARG A 36 22.16 -2.82 -14.81
CA ARG A 36 22.80 -4.14 -14.95
C ARG A 36 22.01 -5.14 -15.78
N GLY A 37 21.36 -4.68 -16.85
CA GLY A 37 20.56 -5.50 -17.74
C GLY A 37 19.11 -5.73 -17.28
N LEU A 38 18.72 -5.22 -16.12
CA LEU A 38 17.34 -5.25 -15.66
C LEU A 38 16.59 -4.04 -16.22
N THR A 39 15.43 -4.30 -16.80
CA THR A 39 14.55 -3.29 -17.44
C THR A 39 13.15 -3.30 -16.88
N ARG A 40 12.84 -4.20 -15.94
CA ARG A 40 11.53 -4.34 -15.31
C ARG A 40 11.60 -5.13 -14.02
N ASP A 41 10.56 -5.03 -13.19
CA ASP A 41 10.41 -5.84 -11.98
C ASP A 41 10.33 -7.33 -12.31
N GLN A 42 11.09 -8.14 -11.57
CA GLN A 42 11.16 -9.59 -11.78
C GLN A 42 10.22 -10.39 -10.86
N ASN A 43 9.70 -9.76 -9.80
CA ASN A 43 8.80 -10.41 -8.84
C ASN A 43 7.36 -10.51 -9.36
N MET A 44 6.99 -9.67 -10.31
CA MET A 44 5.65 -9.67 -10.88
C MET A 44 5.31 -11.00 -11.56
N ARG A 45 4.12 -11.52 -11.28
CA ARG A 45 3.57 -12.75 -11.86
C ARG A 45 2.26 -12.47 -12.57
N ALA A 46 2.31 -12.28 -13.89
CA ALA A 46 1.13 -11.99 -14.69
C ALA A 46 0.11 -13.15 -14.72
N ASP A 47 0.57 -14.38 -14.47
CA ASP A 47 -0.22 -15.62 -14.47
C ASP A 47 -0.73 -16.02 -13.07
N ILE A 48 -0.68 -15.12 -12.10
CA ILE A 48 -1.17 -15.37 -10.74
C ILE A 48 -2.68 -15.59 -10.74
N SER A 49 -3.14 -16.57 -9.94
CA SER A 49 -4.57 -16.82 -9.77
C SER A 49 -4.91 -17.26 -8.34
N LEU A 50 -6.16 -17.11 -7.95
CA LEU A 50 -6.64 -17.54 -6.62
C LEU A 50 -6.45 -19.03 -6.40
N GLU A 51 -6.64 -19.85 -7.44
CA GLU A 51 -6.47 -21.30 -7.37
C GLU A 51 -5.01 -21.66 -7.06
N LYS A 52 -4.04 -20.98 -7.67
CA LYS A 52 -2.62 -21.15 -7.36
C LYS A 52 -2.31 -20.72 -5.92
N LEU A 53 -2.84 -19.57 -5.50
CA LEU A 53 -2.60 -19.06 -4.14
C LEU A 53 -3.21 -19.95 -3.06
N ALA A 54 -4.39 -20.51 -3.28
CA ALA A 54 -5.07 -21.38 -2.33
C ALA A 54 -4.25 -22.63 -1.96
N THR A 55 -3.34 -23.08 -2.81
CA THR A 55 -2.46 -24.23 -2.56
C THR A 55 -1.30 -23.90 -1.62
N LEU A 56 -0.98 -22.63 -1.40
CA LEU A 56 0.17 -22.21 -0.60
C LEU A 56 -0.10 -22.35 0.90
N LYS A 57 0.89 -22.87 1.60
CA LYS A 57 0.85 -23.02 3.06
C LYS A 57 1.21 -21.71 3.75
N PRO A 58 0.58 -21.39 4.89
CA PRO A 58 1.02 -20.28 5.74
C PRO A 58 2.49 -20.43 6.16
N CYS A 59 3.23 -19.34 6.18
CA CYS A 59 4.67 -19.35 6.46
C CYS A 59 5.04 -18.72 7.82
N PHE A 60 4.21 -17.84 8.37
CA PHE A 60 4.47 -17.21 9.68
C PHE A 60 3.82 -17.99 10.83
N GLU A 61 2.53 -18.21 10.77
CA GLU A 61 1.77 -19.06 11.71
C GLU A 61 1.38 -20.35 10.98
N ARG A 62 1.96 -21.47 11.41
CA ARG A 62 1.79 -22.78 10.73
C ARG A 62 0.64 -23.64 11.28
N SER A 63 -0.06 -23.15 12.30
CA SER A 63 -1.29 -23.79 12.78
C SER A 63 -2.45 -23.57 11.80
N PRO A 64 -3.60 -24.24 12.00
CA PRO A 64 -4.80 -24.01 11.19
C PRO A 64 -5.32 -22.56 11.20
N ARG A 65 -4.83 -21.70 12.11
CA ARG A 65 -5.17 -20.29 12.19
C ARG A 65 -4.34 -19.42 11.24
N GLY A 66 -3.26 -19.93 10.66
CA GLY A 66 -2.38 -19.18 9.79
C GLY A 66 -3.04 -18.83 8.48
N THR A 67 -2.94 -17.56 8.06
CA THR A 67 -3.51 -17.04 6.81
C THR A 67 -2.46 -16.40 5.90
N MET A 68 -1.32 -16.00 6.45
CA MET A 68 -0.27 -15.30 5.71
C MET A 68 0.68 -16.29 5.05
N THR A 69 0.83 -16.16 3.73
CA THR A 69 1.72 -16.99 2.90
C THR A 69 2.82 -16.16 2.27
N ALA A 70 3.77 -16.81 1.62
CA ALA A 70 4.80 -16.12 0.86
C ALA A 70 4.21 -15.25 -0.28
N ALA A 71 3.06 -15.60 -0.84
CA ALA A 71 2.46 -14.84 -1.93
C ALA A 71 1.69 -13.60 -1.47
N ASN A 72 0.98 -13.66 -0.33
CA ASN A 72 0.28 -12.49 0.21
C ASN A 72 1.14 -11.64 1.17
N SER A 73 2.45 -11.84 1.07
CA SER A 73 3.51 -11.07 1.72
C SER A 73 4.45 -10.52 0.64
N THR A 74 4.89 -9.29 0.80
CA THR A 74 5.84 -8.68 -0.15
C THR A 74 7.17 -9.44 -0.16
N PRO A 75 7.78 -9.71 -1.32
CA PRO A 75 9.12 -10.25 -1.37
C PRO A 75 10.16 -9.16 -1.05
N LEU A 76 11.25 -9.54 -0.40
CA LEU A 76 12.44 -8.70 -0.32
C LEU A 76 13.06 -8.58 -1.70
N THR A 77 13.52 -7.38 -2.05
CA THR A 77 14.15 -7.10 -3.34
C THR A 77 15.13 -5.93 -3.22
N ASP A 78 15.97 -5.75 -4.23
CA ASP A 78 16.74 -4.52 -4.36
C ASP A 78 15.93 -3.48 -5.13
N GLY A 79 16.09 -2.21 -4.79
CA GLY A 79 15.42 -1.13 -5.48
C GLY A 79 15.91 0.24 -5.05
N ALA A 80 15.70 1.22 -5.91
CA ALA A 80 15.95 2.63 -5.61
C ALA A 80 14.94 3.49 -6.35
N SER A 81 14.53 4.57 -5.72
CA SER A 81 13.64 5.57 -6.35
C SER A 81 14.13 6.98 -6.00
N LEU A 82 13.82 7.92 -6.88
CA LEU A 82 14.18 9.32 -6.70
C LEU A 82 13.02 10.23 -7.08
N VAL A 83 12.77 11.22 -6.26
CA VAL A 83 11.83 12.31 -6.53
C VAL A 83 12.57 13.63 -6.31
N LEU A 84 12.48 14.54 -7.28
CA LEU A 84 13.01 15.90 -7.15
C LEU A 84 11.94 16.81 -6.54
N LEU A 85 12.20 17.30 -5.34
CA LEU A 85 11.39 18.32 -4.68
C LEU A 85 12.03 19.70 -4.83
N ALA A 86 11.24 20.69 -5.20
CA ALA A 86 11.72 22.05 -5.39
C ALA A 86 10.60 23.06 -5.10
N SER A 87 10.94 24.34 -4.87
CA SER A 87 9.95 25.39 -4.90
C SER A 87 9.42 25.60 -6.32
N GLU A 88 8.19 26.06 -6.42
CA GLU A 88 7.54 26.35 -7.72
C GLU A 88 8.35 27.34 -8.55
N ASP A 89 8.82 28.42 -7.93
CA ASP A 89 9.62 29.45 -8.61
C ASP A 89 10.95 28.89 -9.14
N TRP A 90 11.61 28.02 -8.37
CA TRP A 90 12.85 27.38 -8.80
C TRP A 90 12.62 26.46 -10.01
N ALA A 91 11.54 25.70 -10.00
CA ALA A 91 11.18 24.81 -11.12
C ALA A 91 10.85 25.63 -12.37
N LYS A 92 10.01 26.67 -12.25
CA LYS A 92 9.64 27.57 -13.36
C LYS A 92 10.86 28.27 -13.96
N ALA A 93 11.77 28.80 -13.13
CA ALA A 93 12.98 29.47 -13.60
C ALA A 93 13.91 28.56 -14.43
N ARG A 94 13.75 27.23 -14.32
CA ARG A 94 14.52 26.22 -15.06
C ARG A 94 13.75 25.49 -16.15
N GLY A 95 12.51 25.91 -16.39
CA GLY A 95 11.63 25.27 -17.38
C GLY A 95 11.31 23.80 -17.07
N LEU A 96 11.38 23.40 -15.80
CA LEU A 96 11.08 22.02 -15.38
C LEU A 96 9.57 21.82 -15.25
N PRO A 97 9.05 20.66 -15.69
CA PRO A 97 7.65 20.34 -15.52
C PRO A 97 7.32 20.14 -14.05
N ILE A 98 6.22 20.73 -13.60
CA ILE A 98 5.67 20.50 -12.25
C ILE A 98 4.64 19.39 -12.39
N LEU A 99 4.99 18.20 -11.91
CA LEU A 99 4.14 17.01 -12.03
C LEU A 99 3.06 16.95 -10.96
N ALA A 100 3.37 17.46 -9.74
CA ALA A 100 2.44 17.49 -8.62
C ALA A 100 2.92 18.51 -7.58
N TYR A 101 2.03 18.87 -6.66
CA TYR A 101 2.36 19.69 -5.49
C TYR A 101 2.31 18.83 -4.23
N TRP A 102 3.38 18.88 -3.44
CA TRP A 102 3.37 18.36 -2.08
C TRP A 102 2.49 19.25 -1.21
N LYS A 103 1.45 18.68 -0.61
CA LYS A 103 0.54 19.44 0.24
C LYS A 103 0.95 19.35 1.70
N ASP A 104 1.12 18.14 2.24
CA ASP A 104 1.36 17.93 3.67
C ASP A 104 1.89 16.52 3.92
N GLY A 105 2.43 16.27 5.12
CA GLY A 105 2.90 14.97 5.58
C GLY A 105 2.63 14.77 7.08
N GLU A 106 2.46 13.52 7.49
CA GLU A 106 2.25 13.12 8.88
C GLU A 106 3.02 11.86 9.18
N ALA A 107 3.59 11.77 10.37
CA ALA A 107 4.25 10.58 10.88
C ALA A 107 3.57 10.06 12.14
N ALA A 108 3.53 8.75 12.30
CA ALA A 108 3.03 8.09 13.50
C ALA A 108 3.85 6.84 13.81
N ALA A 109 3.79 6.42 15.06
CA ALA A 109 4.32 5.15 15.53
C ALA A 109 3.30 4.47 16.44
N VAL A 110 3.36 3.16 16.53
CA VAL A 110 2.57 2.34 17.45
C VAL A 110 3.49 1.50 18.33
N ASP A 111 3.07 1.21 19.54
CA ASP A 111 3.75 0.22 20.38
C ASP A 111 3.44 -1.19 19.87
N PHE A 112 4.27 -1.67 18.94
CA PHE A 112 4.12 -2.98 18.34
C PHE A 112 4.62 -4.13 19.21
N VAL A 113 5.38 -3.84 20.28
CA VAL A 113 5.88 -4.85 21.23
C VAL A 113 4.87 -5.12 22.33
N GLY A 114 4.42 -4.09 23.03
CA GLY A 114 3.46 -4.17 24.13
C GLY A 114 2.01 -3.94 23.69
N GLY A 115 1.79 -3.29 22.57
CA GLY A 115 0.48 -3.01 22.00
C GLY A 115 -0.17 -4.24 21.37
N LYS A 116 -1.49 -4.22 21.30
CA LYS A 116 -2.30 -5.34 20.75
C LYS A 116 -2.80 -5.11 19.32
N GLU A 117 -2.31 -4.05 18.66
CA GLU A 117 -2.87 -3.60 17.38
C GLU A 117 -2.27 -4.29 16.18
N GLY A 118 -0.99 -4.61 16.25
CA GLY A 118 -0.22 -5.19 15.16
C GLY A 118 0.95 -4.30 14.72
N LEU A 119 1.91 -4.92 14.05
CA LEU A 119 3.21 -4.33 13.73
C LEU A 119 3.12 -3.05 12.88
N LEU A 120 2.23 -3.04 11.89
CA LEU A 120 2.23 -2.03 10.83
C LEU A 120 0.96 -1.15 10.84
N MET A 121 0.44 -0.84 12.04
CA MET A 121 -0.81 -0.08 12.19
C MET A 121 -0.61 1.44 12.30
N ALA A 122 0.61 1.95 12.24
CA ALA A 122 0.89 3.39 12.33
C ALA A 122 0.11 4.24 11.30
N PRO A 123 -0.10 3.81 10.04
CA PRO A 123 -0.93 4.55 9.08
C PRO A 123 -2.36 4.80 9.55
N ALA A 124 -2.94 3.89 10.36
CA ALA A 124 -4.26 4.07 10.93
C ALA A 124 -4.37 5.34 11.82
N TYR A 125 -3.25 5.77 12.41
CA TYR A 125 -3.14 6.99 13.24
C TYR A 125 -2.68 8.22 12.45
N ALA A 126 -1.73 8.05 11.52
CA ALA A 126 -1.19 9.17 10.76
C ALA A 126 -2.24 9.79 9.83
N VAL A 127 -2.99 8.96 9.11
CA VAL A 127 -3.95 9.44 8.10
C VAL A 127 -5.05 10.31 8.71
N PRO A 128 -5.77 9.93 9.77
CA PRO A 128 -6.80 10.80 10.34
C PRO A 128 -6.26 12.15 10.83
N ARG A 129 -5.03 12.19 11.39
CA ARG A 129 -4.39 13.43 11.80
C ARG A 129 -4.10 14.37 10.64
N LEU A 130 -3.57 13.80 9.55
CA LEU A 130 -3.31 14.51 8.30
C LEU A 130 -4.60 15.10 7.71
N LEU A 131 -5.65 14.28 7.64
CA LEU A 131 -6.95 14.68 7.10
C LEU A 131 -7.60 15.78 7.92
N ALA A 132 -7.65 15.62 9.25
CA ALA A 132 -8.23 16.61 10.14
C ALA A 132 -7.54 17.97 10.01
N ARG A 133 -6.21 18.01 9.98
CA ARG A 133 -5.42 19.24 9.80
C ARG A 133 -5.70 19.93 8.47
N ASN A 134 -5.96 19.18 7.42
CA ASN A 134 -6.26 19.69 6.09
C ASN A 134 -7.75 19.87 5.81
N LYS A 135 -8.64 19.55 6.77
CA LYS A 135 -10.10 19.60 6.63
C LYS A 135 -10.60 18.75 5.45
N LEU A 136 -10.01 17.57 5.30
CA LEU A 136 -10.35 16.58 4.29
C LEU A 136 -10.98 15.35 4.94
N SER A 137 -11.79 14.65 4.17
CA SER A 137 -12.26 13.29 4.45
C SER A 137 -11.45 12.25 3.70
N LEU A 138 -11.58 11.00 4.11
CA LEU A 138 -10.90 9.89 3.41
C LEU A 138 -11.41 9.72 1.97
N GLN A 139 -12.63 10.16 1.67
CA GLN A 139 -13.27 10.02 0.37
C GLN A 139 -12.95 11.14 -0.63
N ASP A 140 -12.23 12.19 -0.22
CA ASP A 140 -11.92 13.34 -1.07
C ASP A 140 -10.79 13.08 -2.08
N PHE A 141 -10.27 11.86 -2.14
CA PHE A 141 -9.13 11.52 -2.99
C PHE A 141 -9.55 10.74 -4.25
N ASP A 142 -8.84 11.03 -5.33
CA ASP A 142 -8.98 10.30 -6.59
C ASP A 142 -8.18 9.00 -6.59
N TYR A 143 -7.04 8.95 -5.85
CA TYR A 143 -6.16 7.79 -5.75
C TYR A 143 -5.63 7.61 -4.34
N TYR A 144 -5.35 6.34 -4.00
CA TYR A 144 -4.72 5.93 -2.76
C TYR A 144 -3.53 5.04 -3.08
N GLU A 145 -2.34 5.44 -2.63
CA GLU A 145 -1.16 4.60 -2.72
C GLU A 145 -0.82 4.09 -1.32
N ILE A 146 -1.00 2.79 -1.10
CA ILE A 146 -0.79 2.13 0.18
C ILE A 146 0.26 1.05 -0.02
N HIS A 147 1.38 1.16 0.71
CA HIS A 147 2.42 0.15 0.68
C HIS A 147 1.89 -1.19 1.18
N GLU A 148 2.10 -2.24 0.40
CA GLU A 148 1.55 -3.58 0.64
C GLU A 148 2.64 -4.50 1.25
N ALA A 149 3.20 -4.14 2.43
CA ALA A 149 4.14 -5.03 3.11
C ALA A 149 3.56 -6.43 3.31
N PHE A 150 2.29 -6.48 3.66
CA PHE A 150 1.46 -7.68 3.75
C PHE A 150 0.03 -7.32 3.32
N ALA A 151 -0.63 -8.17 2.56
CA ALA A 151 -2.03 -7.97 2.24
C ALA A 151 -2.89 -7.82 3.51
N ALA A 152 -2.62 -8.64 4.52
CA ALA A 152 -3.29 -8.57 5.83
C ALA A 152 -3.14 -7.18 6.47
N GLN A 153 -1.96 -6.56 6.42
CA GLN A 153 -1.73 -5.25 7.02
C GLN A 153 -2.56 -4.16 6.35
N VAL A 154 -2.59 -4.13 5.02
CA VAL A 154 -3.43 -3.17 4.27
C VAL A 154 -4.89 -3.32 4.69
N LEU A 155 -5.39 -4.55 4.70
CA LEU A 155 -6.78 -4.85 5.07
C LEU A 155 -7.09 -4.51 6.53
N CYS A 156 -6.13 -4.71 7.45
CA CYS A 156 -6.26 -4.28 8.85
C CYS A 156 -6.41 -2.76 8.95
N THR A 157 -5.61 -1.99 8.22
CA THR A 157 -5.69 -0.53 8.21
C THR A 157 -7.03 -0.05 7.68
N LEU A 158 -7.49 -0.61 6.53
CA LEU A 158 -8.80 -0.28 5.98
C LEU A 158 -9.94 -0.61 6.96
N LYS A 159 -9.89 -1.81 7.57
CA LYS A 159 -10.88 -2.22 8.57
C LYS A 159 -10.88 -1.32 9.80
N ALA A 160 -9.71 -0.85 10.25
CA ALA A 160 -9.60 0.06 11.38
C ALA A 160 -10.31 1.39 11.12
N TRP A 161 -10.25 1.92 9.91
CA TRP A 161 -10.95 3.16 9.54
C TRP A 161 -12.46 3.00 9.42
N GLU A 162 -12.95 1.79 9.17
CA GLU A 162 -14.36 1.45 9.08
C GLU A 162 -14.98 1.08 10.46
N ASP A 163 -14.13 0.71 11.43
CA ASP A 163 -14.56 0.24 12.75
C ASP A 163 -14.88 1.41 13.68
N ALA A 164 -16.15 1.53 14.08
CA ALA A 164 -16.63 2.62 14.92
C ALA A 164 -16.01 2.62 16.31
N ASP A 165 -15.81 1.45 16.92
CA ASP A 165 -15.21 1.35 18.25
C ASP A 165 -13.72 1.70 18.21
N TYR A 166 -13.00 1.22 17.23
CA TYR A 166 -11.59 1.57 17.03
C TYR A 166 -11.42 3.06 16.75
N CYS A 167 -12.20 3.63 15.84
CA CYS A 167 -12.16 5.05 15.54
C CYS A 167 -12.41 5.90 16.79
N LYS A 168 -13.39 5.52 17.62
CA LYS A 168 -13.70 6.24 18.85
C LYS A 168 -12.64 6.05 19.93
N THR A 169 -12.28 4.80 20.23
CA THR A 169 -11.47 4.46 21.42
C THR A 169 -9.99 4.62 21.20
N ARG A 170 -9.50 4.43 19.96
CA ARG A 170 -8.08 4.45 19.61
C ARG A 170 -7.69 5.70 18.83
N LEU A 171 -8.52 6.18 17.94
CA LEU A 171 -8.24 7.35 17.10
C LEU A 171 -8.84 8.66 17.67
N GLY A 172 -9.78 8.58 18.66
CA GLY A 172 -10.44 9.73 19.24
C GLY A 172 -11.41 10.43 18.28
N LEU A 173 -11.97 9.70 17.34
CA LEU A 173 -12.93 10.22 16.36
C LEU A 173 -14.35 9.98 16.83
N ASP A 174 -15.26 10.89 16.51
CA ASP A 174 -16.69 10.77 16.85
C ASP A 174 -17.44 9.77 15.98
N ALA A 175 -16.90 9.45 14.79
CA ALA A 175 -17.50 8.53 13.80
C ALA A 175 -16.41 7.77 13.06
N PRO A 176 -16.74 6.63 12.41
CA PRO A 176 -15.81 5.97 11.49
C PRO A 176 -15.39 6.89 10.35
N MET A 177 -14.16 6.71 9.87
CA MET A 177 -13.67 7.43 8.68
C MET A 177 -14.35 6.93 7.40
N GLY A 178 -14.90 5.72 7.44
CA GLY A 178 -15.53 5.05 6.32
C GLY A 178 -14.55 4.29 5.43
N SER A 179 -15.07 3.75 4.33
CA SER A 179 -14.30 2.97 3.36
C SER A 179 -13.73 3.83 2.23
N ILE A 180 -12.67 3.33 1.60
CA ILE A 180 -12.17 3.84 0.32
C ILE A 180 -12.73 3.02 -0.84
N ASP A 181 -12.80 3.63 -2.02
CA ASP A 181 -13.02 2.87 -3.25
C ASP A 181 -11.74 2.11 -3.62
N ARG A 182 -11.73 0.80 -3.41
CA ARG A 182 -10.56 -0.06 -3.69
C ARG A 182 -10.13 -0.06 -5.16
N ARG A 183 -11.00 0.39 -6.08
CA ARG A 183 -10.63 0.58 -7.50
C ARG A 183 -9.64 1.74 -7.69
N LYS A 184 -9.66 2.70 -6.77
CA LYS A 184 -8.74 3.85 -6.73
C LYS A 184 -7.43 3.55 -5.97
N MET A 185 -7.30 2.38 -5.35
CA MET A 185 -6.14 1.99 -4.56
C MET A 185 -5.10 1.27 -5.43
N ASN A 186 -3.84 1.71 -5.34
CA ASN A 186 -2.68 1.07 -5.98
C ASN A 186 -2.99 0.72 -7.46
N VAL A 187 -3.43 1.72 -8.20
CA VAL A 187 -4.02 1.55 -9.54
C VAL A 187 -3.06 0.97 -10.58
N LYS A 188 -1.75 1.07 -10.34
CA LYS A 188 -0.69 0.51 -11.19
C LYS A 188 0.03 -0.69 -10.55
N GLY A 189 -0.58 -1.30 -9.50
CA GLY A 189 0.04 -2.34 -8.68
C GLY A 189 0.91 -1.75 -7.58
N SER A 190 1.39 -2.57 -6.65
CA SER A 190 2.22 -2.12 -5.54
C SER A 190 3.19 -3.22 -5.08
N SER A 191 3.66 -3.15 -3.84
CA SER A 191 4.79 -3.90 -3.35
C SER A 191 4.56 -5.42 -3.18
N LEU A 192 3.34 -5.91 -3.11
CA LEU A 192 3.08 -7.37 -3.21
C LEU A 192 3.59 -7.92 -4.55
N ALA A 193 3.46 -7.15 -5.62
CA ALA A 193 3.89 -7.54 -6.96
C ALA A 193 5.32 -7.11 -7.28
N ALA A 194 5.71 -5.89 -6.93
CA ALA A 194 7.02 -5.34 -7.25
C ALA A 194 8.11 -5.76 -6.26
N GLY A 195 7.78 -5.85 -4.98
CA GLY A 195 8.72 -6.13 -3.89
C GLY A 195 8.93 -4.94 -2.96
N HIS A 196 9.74 -5.15 -1.93
CA HIS A 196 9.96 -4.23 -0.82
C HIS A 196 11.48 -4.00 -0.64
N PRO A 197 12.05 -2.94 -1.21
CA PRO A 197 13.49 -2.72 -1.26
C PRO A 197 14.09 -2.06 -0.01
N PHE A 198 13.31 -1.74 1.04
CA PHE A 198 13.79 -1.04 2.25
C PHE A 198 13.20 -1.62 3.55
#